data_a5f7d863209beffa20d93efdcf7cbc8a
#
_entry.id   a5f7d863209beffa20d93efdcf7cbc8a
#
_cell.length_a   1.000
_cell.length_b   1.000
_cell.length_c   1.000
_cell.angle_alpha   90.00
_cell.angle_beta   90.00
_cell.angle_gamma   90.00
#
_symmetry.space_group_name_H-M   'P 1'
#
loop_
_entity.id
_entity.type
_entity.pdbx_description
1 polymer ?
#
loop_
_entity_poly.entity_id
_entity_poly.type
_entity_poly.pdbx_seq_one_letter_code
_entity_poly.pdbx_strand_id
1 'polypeptide(L)'
;DPTSTLQESAGLIRLATAIAGRVLQVANSAYYSKGIRCFTVDEAVRRVGFNEVYELVAYAVASQVLVRPLEVYDLDADDLWRGSVCCALAAEILAERTGQDRDVAYTAGLLHAVGMVVIDGWALKNGRAVKLRDTGFPHQADACETAAFGFTQAETGAVLLENWDFPASISEPVRWQQSPAAAGEHDRMTSLLYAARWLRCSVCRGTPVNPNVPAVILEELALDQGALQKIAAEVKIRLAEVSSLLESSDESKKPAQAAQRFPKKK
;
A
#
# COMPACT_ATOMS: atom_id res chain seq x y z
N ASP A 1 -26.82 -9.56 -12.65
CA ASP A 1 -26.98 -10.92 -12.06
C ASP A 1 -27.14 -10.76 -10.54
N PRO A 2 -28.28 -11.19 -9.92
CA PRO A 2 -28.55 -10.98 -8.48
C PRO A 2 -27.50 -11.63 -7.56
N THR A 3 -26.79 -12.65 -8.02
CA THR A 3 -25.75 -13.33 -7.25
C THR A 3 -24.45 -12.55 -7.16
N SER A 4 -24.07 -11.77 -8.17
CA SER A 4 -22.89 -10.91 -8.12
C SER A 4 -23.07 -9.76 -7.13
N THR A 5 -24.26 -9.14 -7.11
CA THR A 5 -24.59 -8.03 -6.20
C THR A 5 -24.56 -8.47 -4.72
N LEU A 6 -25.02 -9.68 -4.41
CA LEU A 6 -24.98 -10.23 -3.04
C LEU A 6 -23.55 -10.55 -2.57
N GLN A 7 -22.70 -11.05 -3.46
CA GLN A 7 -21.28 -11.32 -3.14
C GLN A 7 -20.48 -10.04 -2.97
N GLU A 8 -20.74 -9.02 -3.80
CA GLU A 8 -20.14 -7.68 -3.68
C GLU A 8 -20.57 -7.01 -2.38
N SER A 9 -21.88 -7.03 -2.05
CA SER A 9 -22.40 -6.48 -0.80
C SER A 9 -21.82 -7.18 0.43
N ALA A 10 -21.69 -8.51 0.40
CA ALA A 10 -21.08 -9.30 1.48
C ALA A 10 -19.57 -8.99 1.64
N GLY A 11 -18.87 -8.67 0.54
CA GLY A 11 -17.49 -8.20 0.54
C GLY A 11 -17.35 -6.85 1.23
N LEU A 12 -18.21 -5.89 0.88
CA LEU A 12 -18.23 -4.55 1.49
C LEU A 12 -18.57 -4.59 2.98
N ILE A 13 -19.54 -5.41 3.40
CA ILE A 13 -19.90 -5.59 4.83
C ILE A 13 -18.72 -6.19 5.60
N ARG A 14 -18.02 -7.19 5.05
CA ARG A 14 -16.81 -7.75 5.67
C ARG A 14 -15.68 -6.73 5.77
N LEU A 15 -15.49 -5.94 4.72
CA LEU A 15 -14.51 -4.85 4.71
C LEU A 15 -14.83 -3.81 5.78
N ALA A 16 -16.07 -3.33 5.86
CA ALA A 16 -16.51 -2.37 6.87
C ALA A 16 -16.31 -2.90 8.31
N THR A 17 -16.62 -4.18 8.53
CA THR A 17 -16.44 -4.83 9.84
C THR A 17 -14.96 -4.98 10.21
N ALA A 18 -14.11 -5.33 9.24
CA ALA A 18 -12.66 -5.44 9.46
C ALA A 18 -12.03 -4.07 9.77
N ILE A 19 -12.44 -3.02 9.04
CA ILE A 19 -12.02 -1.64 9.30
C ILE A 19 -12.44 -1.20 10.70
N ALA A 20 -13.70 -1.37 11.06
CA ALA A 20 -14.23 -1.02 12.37
C ALA A 20 -13.46 -1.74 13.50
N GLY A 21 -13.21 -3.04 13.33
CA GLY A 21 -12.41 -3.83 14.26
C GLY A 21 -10.97 -3.32 14.40
N ARG A 22 -10.36 -2.92 13.29
CA ARG A 22 -8.98 -2.40 13.29
C ARG A 22 -8.88 -1.04 13.97
N VAL A 23 -9.81 -0.12 13.66
CA VAL A 23 -9.88 1.20 14.31
C VAL A 23 -10.04 1.06 15.82
N LEU A 24 -10.92 0.17 16.28
CA LEU A 24 -11.09 -0.13 17.71
C LEU A 24 -9.82 -0.74 18.34
N GLN A 25 -9.15 -1.65 17.63
CA GLN A 25 -7.92 -2.28 18.11
C GLN A 25 -6.80 -1.23 18.30
N VAL A 26 -6.62 -0.32 17.34
CA VAL A 26 -5.61 0.74 17.43
C VAL A 26 -5.96 1.73 18.54
N ALA A 27 -7.21 2.19 18.62
CA ALA A 27 -7.66 3.08 19.67
C ALA A 27 -7.49 2.49 21.09
N ASN A 28 -7.54 1.16 21.19
CA ASN A 28 -7.34 0.41 22.46
C ASN A 28 -5.89 -0.06 22.66
N SER A 29 -4.97 0.27 21.78
CA SER A 29 -3.55 -0.03 21.96
C SER A 29 -2.96 0.76 23.14
N ALA A 30 -1.83 0.33 23.66
CA ALA A 30 -1.15 1.00 24.77
C ALA A 30 -0.80 2.47 24.45
N TYR A 31 -0.60 2.79 23.19
CA TYR A 31 -0.26 4.14 22.73
C TYR A 31 -1.44 5.12 22.84
N TYR A 32 -2.65 4.71 22.42
CA TYR A 32 -3.82 5.59 22.36
C TYR A 32 -4.78 5.45 23.55
N SER A 33 -4.83 4.30 24.21
CA SER A 33 -5.89 4.00 25.21
C SER A 33 -5.78 4.79 26.49
N LYS A 34 -4.59 5.25 26.87
CA LYS A 34 -4.34 5.90 28.19
C LYS A 34 -5.04 5.18 29.37
N GLY A 35 -5.19 3.85 29.25
CA GLY A 35 -5.86 3.02 30.26
C GLY A 35 -7.40 2.99 30.19
N ILE A 36 -8.02 3.70 29.26
CA ILE A 36 -9.48 3.73 29.07
C ILE A 36 -9.84 3.02 27.77
N ARG A 37 -10.70 2.00 27.80
CA ARG A 37 -11.15 1.27 26.59
C ARG A 37 -12.20 2.05 25.82
N CYS A 38 -12.09 2.03 24.47
CA CYS A 38 -13.13 2.42 23.54
C CYS A 38 -13.97 1.20 23.17
N PHE A 39 -15.27 1.39 23.09
CA PHE A 39 -16.24 0.35 22.70
C PHE A 39 -16.96 0.68 21.41
N THR A 40 -16.91 1.93 20.96
CA THR A 40 -17.56 2.38 19.72
C THR A 40 -16.55 2.93 18.73
N VAL A 41 -16.87 2.81 17.43
CA VAL A 41 -16.04 3.38 16.37
C VAL A 41 -15.95 4.89 16.49
N ASP A 42 -17.03 5.58 16.87
CA ASP A 42 -17.04 7.03 17.06
C ASP A 42 -16.10 7.51 18.19
N GLU A 43 -16.01 6.75 19.29
CA GLU A 43 -15.03 7.02 20.34
C GLU A 43 -13.60 6.78 19.84
N ALA A 44 -13.41 5.70 19.10
CA ALA A 44 -12.11 5.34 18.55
C ALA A 44 -11.62 6.41 17.56
N VAL A 45 -12.47 6.87 16.64
CA VAL A 45 -12.17 7.95 15.68
C VAL A 45 -11.81 9.25 16.41
N ARG A 46 -12.57 9.64 17.44
CA ARG A 46 -12.26 10.84 18.24
C ARG A 46 -10.95 10.73 19.02
N ARG A 47 -10.57 9.53 19.43
CA ARG A 47 -9.35 9.30 20.22
C ARG A 47 -8.11 9.23 19.36
N VAL A 48 -8.19 8.52 18.26
CA VAL A 48 -7.08 8.28 17.33
C VAL A 48 -6.86 9.51 16.44
N GLY A 49 -7.92 10.19 16.06
CA GLY A 49 -7.91 11.29 15.11
C GLY A 49 -8.38 10.85 13.72
N PHE A 50 -8.89 11.80 12.96
CA PHE A 50 -9.49 11.51 11.66
C PHE A 50 -8.44 11.06 10.64
N ASN A 51 -7.24 11.64 10.69
CA ASN A 51 -6.16 11.32 9.76
C ASN A 51 -5.64 9.89 9.97
N GLU A 52 -5.34 9.51 11.21
CA GLU A 52 -4.93 8.14 11.54
C GLU A 52 -6.01 7.11 11.22
N VAL A 53 -7.29 7.47 11.36
CA VAL A 53 -8.38 6.59 10.93
C VAL A 53 -8.39 6.44 9.41
N TYR A 54 -8.12 7.50 8.66
CA TYR A 54 -8.00 7.46 7.22
C TYR A 54 -6.86 6.55 6.76
N GLU A 55 -5.68 6.64 7.39
CA GLU A 55 -4.56 5.72 7.16
C GLU A 55 -4.93 4.26 7.48
N LEU A 56 -5.63 4.04 8.59
CA LEU A 56 -6.11 2.72 8.97
C LEU A 56 -7.14 2.14 7.98
N VAL A 57 -8.00 2.98 7.40
CA VAL A 57 -8.92 2.59 6.34
C VAL A 57 -8.15 2.24 5.08
N ALA A 58 -7.22 3.09 4.65
CA ALA A 58 -6.36 2.82 3.51
C ALA A 58 -5.56 1.53 3.70
N TYR A 59 -5.01 1.32 4.90
CA TYR A 59 -4.32 0.09 5.29
C TYR A 59 -5.25 -1.13 5.23
N ALA A 60 -6.47 -1.03 5.77
CA ALA A 60 -7.43 -2.14 5.77
C ALA A 60 -7.89 -2.50 4.35
N VAL A 61 -8.13 -1.49 3.50
CA VAL A 61 -8.43 -1.68 2.07
C VAL A 61 -7.24 -2.34 1.38
N ALA A 62 -6.05 -1.79 1.55
CA ALA A 62 -4.83 -2.34 0.96
C ALA A 62 -4.59 -3.79 1.42
N SER A 63 -4.76 -4.10 2.71
CA SER A 63 -4.54 -5.43 3.26
C SER A 63 -5.52 -6.49 2.75
N GLN A 64 -6.71 -6.11 2.29
CA GLN A 64 -7.66 -7.06 1.69
C GLN A 64 -7.47 -7.19 0.17
N VAL A 65 -7.07 -6.12 -0.48
CA VAL A 65 -6.90 -6.08 -1.93
C VAL A 65 -5.52 -6.58 -2.35
N LEU A 66 -4.47 -6.30 -1.56
CA LEU A 66 -3.08 -6.60 -1.88
C LEU A 66 -2.56 -7.94 -1.32
N VAL A 67 -3.41 -8.74 -0.66
CA VAL A 67 -3.02 -10.02 0.00
C VAL A 67 -3.30 -11.23 -0.88
N ARG A 68 -3.23 -11.12 -2.18
CA ARG A 68 -3.30 -12.26 -3.09
C ARG A 68 -2.12 -12.25 -4.05
N PRO A 69 -1.65 -13.43 -4.49
CA PRO A 69 -0.65 -13.48 -5.55
C PRO A 69 -1.23 -12.87 -6.83
N LEU A 70 -0.37 -12.22 -7.61
CA LEU A 70 -0.70 -11.67 -8.92
C LEU A 70 -0.03 -12.52 -9.99
N GLU A 71 -0.81 -13.42 -10.60
CA GLU A 71 -0.29 -14.39 -11.57
C GLU A 71 0.27 -13.73 -12.84
N VAL A 72 -0.38 -12.65 -13.29
CA VAL A 72 0.05 -11.87 -14.45
C VAL A 72 1.41 -11.22 -14.21
N TYR A 73 1.67 -10.78 -12.99
CA TYR A 73 2.90 -10.08 -12.60
C TYR A 73 3.97 -10.99 -12.01
N ASP A 74 3.66 -12.27 -11.82
CA ASP A 74 4.56 -13.24 -11.14
C ASP A 74 5.02 -12.74 -9.77
N LEU A 75 4.07 -12.16 -9.01
CA LEU A 75 4.30 -11.58 -7.68
C LEU A 75 3.54 -12.35 -6.62
N ASP A 76 4.24 -12.69 -5.54
CA ASP A 76 3.61 -13.22 -4.34
C ASP A 76 2.84 -12.13 -3.57
N ALA A 77 1.86 -12.55 -2.77
CA ALA A 77 1.07 -11.65 -1.94
C ALA A 77 1.93 -10.86 -0.96
N ASP A 78 2.92 -11.51 -0.35
CA ASP A 78 3.84 -10.86 0.60
C ASP A 78 4.73 -9.81 -0.08
N ASP A 79 5.18 -10.05 -1.31
CA ASP A 79 5.99 -9.11 -2.07
C ASP A 79 5.19 -7.86 -2.47
N LEU A 80 3.94 -8.05 -2.91
CA LEU A 80 3.06 -6.94 -3.24
C LEU A 80 2.76 -6.08 -2.01
N TRP A 81 2.36 -6.73 -0.91
CA TRP A 81 2.07 -6.08 0.36
C TRP A 81 3.29 -5.32 0.90
N ARG A 82 4.42 -6.02 1.05
CA ARG A 82 5.67 -5.44 1.53
C ARG A 82 6.13 -4.27 0.66
N GLY A 83 6.01 -4.41 -0.65
CA GLY A 83 6.32 -3.35 -1.60
C GLY A 83 5.44 -2.12 -1.43
N SER A 84 4.14 -2.30 -1.19
CA SER A 84 3.19 -1.22 -0.98
C SER A 84 3.44 -0.48 0.33
N VAL A 85 3.67 -1.20 1.43
CA VAL A 85 4.04 -0.59 2.73
C VAL A 85 5.39 0.13 2.63
N CYS A 86 6.38 -0.46 1.96
CA CYS A 86 7.68 0.19 1.73
C CYS A 86 7.53 1.51 0.96
N CYS A 87 6.69 1.53 -0.09
CA CYS A 87 6.42 2.74 -0.85
C CYS A 87 5.70 3.81 -0.01
N ALA A 88 4.73 3.40 0.82
CA ALA A 88 4.01 4.30 1.73
C ALA A 88 4.96 4.98 2.72
N LEU A 89 5.81 4.20 3.41
CA LEU A 89 6.81 4.73 4.34
C LEU A 89 7.82 5.65 3.64
N ALA A 90 8.26 5.29 2.44
CA ALA A 90 9.15 6.14 1.65
C ALA A 90 8.49 7.46 1.28
N ALA A 91 7.23 7.43 0.84
CA ALA A 91 6.46 8.62 0.49
C ALA A 91 6.22 9.53 1.71
N GLU A 92 5.87 8.95 2.86
CA GLU A 92 5.71 9.68 4.12
C GLU A 92 6.98 10.43 4.53
N ILE A 93 8.13 9.73 4.54
CA ILE A 93 9.41 10.32 4.92
C ILE A 93 9.83 11.42 3.92
N LEU A 94 9.61 11.19 2.62
CA LEU A 94 9.85 12.20 1.60
C LEU A 94 8.97 13.44 1.82
N ALA A 95 7.67 13.26 2.11
CA ALA A 95 6.74 14.35 2.36
C ALA A 95 7.17 15.20 3.57
N GLU A 96 7.58 14.55 4.66
CA GLU A 96 8.13 15.24 5.82
C GLU A 96 9.35 16.10 5.49
N ARG A 97 10.25 15.59 4.63
CA ARG A 97 11.47 16.28 4.22
C ARG A 97 11.23 17.41 3.23
N THR A 98 10.18 17.31 2.42
CA THR A 98 9.87 18.23 1.32
C THR A 98 8.73 19.19 1.64
N GLY A 99 8.16 19.10 2.86
CA GLY A 99 7.07 19.97 3.32
C GLY A 99 5.76 19.72 2.61
N GLN A 100 5.51 18.46 2.17
CA GLN A 100 4.25 18.03 1.59
C GLN A 100 3.38 17.31 2.63
N ASP A 101 2.12 17.08 2.28
CA ASP A 101 1.17 16.39 3.13
C ASP A 101 1.59 14.91 3.29
N ARG A 102 1.88 14.51 4.54
CA ARG A 102 2.37 13.17 4.88
C ARG A 102 1.29 12.10 4.70
N ASP A 103 0.07 12.41 5.09
CA ASP A 103 -1.05 11.48 5.08
C ASP A 103 -1.47 11.17 3.64
N VAL A 104 -1.50 12.21 2.79
CA VAL A 104 -1.73 12.07 1.35
C VAL A 104 -0.62 11.25 0.70
N ALA A 105 0.64 11.56 1.02
CA ALA A 105 1.80 10.85 0.47
C ALA A 105 1.83 9.37 0.88
N TYR A 106 1.59 9.08 2.17
CA TYR A 106 1.50 7.72 2.68
C TYR A 106 0.42 6.93 1.95
N THR A 107 -0.77 7.50 1.82
CA THR A 107 -1.91 6.85 1.17
C THR A 107 -1.67 6.60 -0.31
N ALA A 108 -1.17 7.59 -1.04
CA ALA A 108 -0.78 7.43 -2.45
C ALA A 108 0.30 6.35 -2.61
N GLY A 109 1.30 6.34 -1.72
CA GLY A 109 2.33 5.32 -1.69
C GLY A 109 1.81 3.92 -1.40
N LEU A 110 0.85 3.77 -0.48
CA LEU A 110 0.24 2.48 -0.14
C LEU A 110 -0.58 1.92 -1.30
N LEU A 111 -1.31 2.79 -2.00
CA LEU A 111 -2.26 2.40 -3.05
C LEU A 111 -1.68 2.48 -4.47
N HIS A 112 -0.40 2.85 -4.63
CA HIS A 112 0.22 3.05 -5.95
C HIS A 112 0.15 1.84 -6.89
N ALA A 113 0.05 0.63 -6.35
CA ALA A 113 0.04 -0.62 -7.11
C ALA A 113 -1.35 -1.30 -7.17
N VAL A 114 -2.41 -0.63 -6.69
CA VAL A 114 -3.76 -1.22 -6.64
C VAL A 114 -4.29 -1.60 -8.02
N GLY A 115 -3.90 -0.89 -9.06
CA GLY A 115 -4.26 -1.19 -10.44
C GLY A 115 -3.73 -2.54 -10.95
N MET A 116 -2.57 -3.01 -10.44
CA MET A 116 -2.05 -4.34 -10.77
C MET A 116 -3.04 -5.43 -10.37
N VAL A 117 -3.71 -5.27 -9.23
CA VAL A 117 -4.71 -6.24 -8.75
C VAL A 117 -5.93 -6.29 -9.67
N VAL A 118 -6.35 -5.13 -10.19
CA VAL A 118 -7.47 -5.03 -11.14
C VAL A 118 -7.10 -5.68 -12.46
N ILE A 119 -5.92 -5.36 -13.02
CA ILE A 119 -5.44 -5.94 -14.27
C ILE A 119 -5.33 -7.46 -14.16
N ASP A 120 -4.71 -7.96 -13.09
CA ASP A 120 -4.56 -9.39 -12.86
C ASP A 120 -5.93 -10.10 -12.80
N GLY A 121 -6.87 -9.59 -12.01
CA GLY A 121 -8.21 -10.15 -11.93
C GLY A 121 -8.97 -10.11 -13.26
N TRP A 122 -8.83 -9.02 -14.00
CA TRP A 122 -9.44 -8.89 -15.32
C TRP A 122 -8.81 -9.86 -16.34
N ALA A 123 -7.49 -9.96 -16.37
CA ALA A 123 -6.76 -10.82 -17.29
C ALA A 123 -7.11 -12.31 -17.06
N LEU A 124 -7.12 -12.76 -15.80
CA LEU A 124 -7.51 -14.12 -15.42
C LEU A 124 -8.96 -14.41 -15.82
N LYS A 125 -9.89 -13.50 -15.54
CA LYS A 125 -11.30 -13.65 -15.89
C LYS A 125 -11.54 -13.77 -17.41
N ASN A 126 -10.70 -13.10 -18.22
CA ASN A 126 -10.80 -13.10 -19.67
C ASN A 126 -9.87 -14.13 -20.36
N GLY A 127 -9.26 -15.05 -19.58
CA GLY A 127 -8.40 -16.10 -20.13
C GLY A 127 -7.12 -15.58 -20.81
N ARG A 128 -6.68 -14.36 -20.45
CA ARG A 128 -5.44 -13.78 -20.97
C ARG A 128 -4.24 -14.23 -20.15
N ALA A 129 -3.66 -15.36 -20.53
CA ALA A 129 -2.46 -15.93 -19.90
C ALA A 129 -1.17 -15.18 -20.29
N VAL A 130 -1.13 -13.86 -20.06
CA VAL A 130 0.08 -13.06 -20.24
C VAL A 130 0.82 -13.00 -18.91
N LYS A 131 2.12 -13.33 -18.91
CA LYS A 131 2.99 -13.11 -17.78
C LYS A 131 3.84 -11.88 -18.02
N LEU A 132 3.54 -10.79 -17.32
CA LEU A 132 4.37 -9.61 -17.29
C LEU A 132 5.45 -9.85 -16.23
N ARG A 133 6.60 -10.34 -16.68
CA ARG A 133 7.75 -10.41 -15.77
C ARG A 133 8.21 -9.00 -15.45
N ASP A 134 8.52 -8.77 -14.22
CA ASP A 134 9.10 -7.52 -13.74
C ASP A 134 10.50 -7.31 -14.35
N THR A 135 10.52 -6.85 -15.58
CA THR A 135 11.74 -6.76 -16.39
C THR A 135 12.52 -5.48 -16.18
N GLY A 136 12.17 -4.65 -15.21
CA GLY A 136 12.88 -3.39 -14.97
C GLY A 136 11.98 -2.30 -14.41
N PHE A 137 11.51 -2.53 -13.21
CA PHE A 137 10.83 -1.51 -12.45
C PHE A 137 11.71 -0.25 -12.32
N PRO A 138 11.14 0.96 -12.41
CA PRO A 138 9.71 1.25 -12.60
C PRO A 138 9.27 1.51 -14.04
N HIS A 139 10.17 1.67 -15.01
CA HIS A 139 9.85 2.24 -16.32
C HIS A 139 9.35 1.25 -17.37
N GLN A 140 9.65 -0.03 -17.24
CA GLN A 140 9.31 -1.00 -18.28
C GLN A 140 7.94 -1.65 -18.08
N ALA A 141 7.40 -1.61 -16.85
CA ALA A 141 6.10 -2.21 -16.54
C ALA A 141 4.99 -1.58 -17.40
N ASP A 142 4.93 -0.26 -17.49
CA ASP A 142 3.89 0.46 -18.24
C ASP A 142 3.94 0.15 -19.73
N ALA A 143 5.13 0.07 -20.32
CA ALA A 143 5.28 -0.30 -21.73
C ALA A 143 4.81 -1.74 -21.98
N CYS A 144 5.12 -2.67 -21.08
CA CYS A 144 4.67 -4.05 -21.15
C CYS A 144 3.15 -4.17 -20.96
N GLU A 145 2.57 -3.44 -20.02
CA GLU A 145 1.13 -3.38 -19.78
C GLU A 145 0.38 -2.80 -20.97
N THR A 146 0.85 -1.67 -21.51
CA THR A 146 0.27 -1.03 -22.69
C THR A 146 0.33 -1.95 -23.91
N ALA A 147 1.45 -2.63 -24.11
CA ALA A 147 1.58 -3.58 -25.23
C ALA A 147 0.67 -4.81 -25.07
N ALA A 148 0.46 -5.30 -23.84
CA ALA A 148 -0.32 -6.49 -23.56
C ALA A 148 -1.83 -6.20 -23.48
N PHE A 149 -2.22 -5.07 -22.93
CA PHE A 149 -3.60 -4.76 -22.54
C PHE A 149 -4.16 -3.48 -23.15
N GLY A 150 -3.31 -2.55 -23.59
CA GLY A 150 -3.71 -1.24 -24.10
C GLY A 150 -3.92 -0.17 -23.04
N PHE A 151 -3.67 -0.49 -21.77
CA PHE A 151 -3.76 0.42 -20.62
C PHE A 151 -2.76 0.02 -19.53
N THR A 152 -2.50 0.91 -18.58
CA THR A 152 -1.52 0.71 -17.51
C THR A 152 -2.17 0.47 -16.14
N GLN A 153 -1.40 -0.08 -15.21
CA GLN A 153 -1.83 -0.19 -13.82
C GLN A 153 -2.01 1.18 -13.16
N ALA A 154 -1.25 2.19 -13.55
CA ALA A 154 -1.37 3.54 -13.05
C ALA A 154 -2.73 4.15 -13.39
N GLU A 155 -3.14 4.07 -14.67
CA GLU A 155 -4.45 4.52 -15.14
C GLU A 155 -5.58 3.74 -14.47
N THR A 156 -5.47 2.41 -14.45
CA THR A 156 -6.48 1.52 -13.85
C THR A 156 -6.63 1.76 -12.35
N GLY A 157 -5.51 1.95 -11.65
CA GLY A 157 -5.49 2.25 -10.23
C GLY A 157 -6.15 3.58 -9.90
N ALA A 158 -5.86 4.63 -10.68
CA ALA A 158 -6.48 5.93 -10.51
C ALA A 158 -8.00 5.88 -10.71
N VAL A 159 -8.48 5.23 -11.77
CA VAL A 159 -9.92 5.03 -12.02
C VAL A 159 -10.58 4.27 -10.88
N LEU A 160 -9.92 3.25 -10.32
CA LEU A 160 -10.44 2.54 -9.16
C LEU A 160 -10.54 3.44 -7.94
N LEU A 161 -9.51 4.25 -7.66
CA LEU A 161 -9.50 5.19 -6.53
C LEU A 161 -10.60 6.26 -6.68
N GLU A 162 -10.82 6.78 -7.88
CA GLU A 162 -11.91 7.70 -8.17
C GLU A 162 -13.29 7.07 -7.92
N ASN A 163 -13.47 5.79 -8.33
CA ASN A 163 -14.70 5.05 -8.03
C ASN A 163 -14.90 4.75 -6.53
N TRP A 164 -13.86 4.84 -5.75
CA TRP A 164 -13.90 4.74 -4.28
C TRP A 164 -13.97 6.11 -3.60
N ASP A 165 -14.24 7.17 -4.35
CA ASP A 165 -14.34 8.55 -3.87
C ASP A 165 -13.07 9.10 -3.21
N PHE A 166 -11.88 8.57 -3.58
CA PHE A 166 -10.62 9.18 -3.15
C PHE A 166 -10.41 10.54 -3.83
N PRO A 167 -9.87 11.54 -3.11
CA PRO A 167 -9.64 12.86 -3.67
C PRO A 167 -8.56 12.84 -4.77
N ALA A 168 -8.62 13.82 -5.67
CA ALA A 168 -7.66 13.99 -6.76
C ALA A 168 -6.21 14.11 -6.28
N SER A 169 -5.99 14.63 -5.06
CA SER A 169 -4.67 14.68 -4.43
C SER A 169 -4.03 13.29 -4.21
N ILE A 170 -4.80 12.21 -4.30
CA ILE A 170 -4.33 10.81 -4.20
C ILE A 170 -4.44 10.12 -5.57
N SER A 171 -5.59 10.21 -6.25
CA SER A 171 -5.80 9.50 -7.51
C SER A 171 -4.92 10.03 -8.65
N GLU A 172 -4.72 11.35 -8.75
CA GLU A 172 -3.89 11.93 -9.79
C GLU A 172 -2.38 11.59 -9.64
N PRO A 173 -1.75 11.68 -8.46
CA PRO A 173 -0.40 11.15 -8.28
C PRO A 173 -0.26 9.68 -8.64
N VAL A 174 -1.25 8.84 -8.34
CA VAL A 174 -1.25 7.43 -8.75
C VAL A 174 -1.37 7.29 -10.27
N ARG A 175 -2.21 8.10 -10.93
CA ARG A 175 -2.37 8.11 -12.40
C ARG A 175 -1.07 8.43 -13.10
N TRP A 176 -0.40 9.47 -12.66
CA TRP A 176 0.78 10.04 -13.31
C TRP A 176 2.11 9.60 -12.70
N GLN A 177 2.10 8.58 -11.84
CA GLN A 177 3.26 8.10 -11.10
C GLN A 177 4.48 7.72 -11.96
N GLN A 178 4.34 7.61 -13.27
CA GLN A 178 5.43 7.36 -14.23
C GLN A 178 5.86 8.61 -14.97
N SER A 179 4.99 9.62 -15.04
CA SER A 179 5.20 10.84 -15.81
C SER A 179 4.78 12.06 -15.00
N PRO A 180 5.50 12.41 -13.92
CA PRO A 180 5.11 13.47 -12.98
C PRO A 180 4.78 14.79 -13.65
N ALA A 181 5.53 15.19 -14.66
CA ALA A 181 5.29 16.43 -15.40
C ALA A 181 3.92 16.53 -16.08
N ALA A 182 3.18 15.42 -16.21
CA ALA A 182 1.84 15.41 -16.76
C ALA A 182 0.74 15.59 -15.70
N ALA A 183 1.08 15.60 -14.41
CA ALA A 183 0.12 15.64 -13.30
C ALA A 183 -0.43 17.04 -13.00
N GLY A 184 -0.01 18.09 -13.70
CA GLY A 184 -0.50 19.45 -13.51
C GLY A 184 -0.28 19.98 -12.09
N GLU A 185 -1.34 20.37 -11.40
CA GLU A 185 -1.26 20.89 -10.02
C GLU A 185 -0.80 19.84 -8.98
N HIS A 186 -0.78 18.56 -9.35
CA HIS A 186 -0.33 17.45 -8.50
C HIS A 186 1.10 16.98 -8.83
N ASP A 187 1.84 17.70 -9.68
CA ASP A 187 3.18 17.33 -10.17
C ASP A 187 4.15 17.05 -9.03
N ARG A 188 4.21 17.92 -8.03
CA ARG A 188 5.11 17.79 -6.90
C ARG A 188 4.83 16.55 -6.02
N MET A 189 3.56 16.24 -5.74
CA MET A 189 3.18 15.00 -5.05
C MET A 189 3.47 13.78 -5.91
N THR A 190 3.28 13.89 -7.22
CA THR A 190 3.58 12.83 -8.18
C THR A 190 5.09 12.58 -8.29
N SER A 191 5.90 13.62 -8.30
CA SER A 191 7.37 13.53 -8.26
C SER A 191 7.86 12.87 -6.97
N LEU A 192 7.21 13.16 -5.84
CA LEU A 192 7.45 12.51 -4.57
C LEU A 192 7.12 11.01 -4.66
N LEU A 193 5.94 10.65 -5.16
CA LEU A 193 5.53 9.25 -5.34
C LEU A 193 6.47 8.51 -6.31
N TYR A 194 6.91 9.15 -7.38
CA TYR A 194 7.93 8.62 -8.29
C TYR A 194 9.21 8.27 -7.53
N ALA A 195 9.75 9.19 -6.72
CA ALA A 195 10.95 8.95 -5.91
C ALA A 195 10.73 7.82 -4.88
N ALA A 196 9.56 7.77 -4.23
CA ALA A 196 9.20 6.72 -3.27
C ALA A 196 9.21 5.33 -3.91
N ARG A 197 8.72 5.19 -5.13
CA ARG A 197 8.74 3.93 -5.89
C ARG A 197 10.18 3.48 -6.21
N TRP A 198 11.09 4.40 -6.48
CA TRP A 198 12.52 4.09 -6.62
C TRP A 198 13.14 3.62 -5.31
N LEU A 199 12.85 4.30 -4.20
CA LEU A 199 13.29 3.88 -2.87
C LEU A 199 12.78 2.48 -2.51
N ARG A 200 11.50 2.19 -2.80
CA ARG A 200 10.93 0.85 -2.65
C ARG A 200 11.78 -0.21 -3.36
N CYS A 201 12.16 0.03 -4.61
CA CYS A 201 12.98 -0.94 -5.37
C CYS A 201 14.32 -1.17 -4.70
N SER A 202 14.96 -0.12 -4.23
CA SER A 202 16.24 -0.23 -3.53
C SER A 202 16.12 -1.02 -2.23
N VAL A 203 15.10 -0.72 -1.42
CA VAL A 203 14.92 -1.34 -0.10
C VAL A 203 14.45 -2.78 -0.21
N CYS A 204 13.46 -3.07 -1.07
CA CYS A 204 12.86 -4.40 -1.15
C CYS A 204 13.68 -5.40 -1.98
N ARG A 205 14.44 -4.93 -2.99
CA ARG A 205 15.20 -5.79 -3.90
C ARG A 205 16.71 -5.76 -3.71
N GLY A 206 17.20 -4.93 -2.77
CA GLY A 206 18.64 -4.77 -2.54
C GLY A 206 19.39 -4.14 -3.72
N THR A 207 18.67 -3.59 -4.70
CA THR A 207 19.29 -2.81 -5.78
C THR A 207 19.91 -1.56 -5.17
N PRO A 208 21.13 -1.15 -5.57
CA PRO A 208 21.69 0.11 -5.09
C PRO A 208 20.69 1.23 -5.28
N VAL A 209 20.59 2.17 -4.32
CA VAL A 209 19.92 3.46 -4.53
C VAL A 209 20.69 4.12 -5.64
N ASN A 210 20.32 3.77 -6.84
CA ASN A 210 21.09 4.12 -8.00
C ASN A 210 20.68 5.49 -8.49
N PRO A 211 21.59 6.18 -9.19
CA PRO A 211 21.46 7.50 -9.80
C PRO A 211 20.28 7.65 -10.78
N ASN A 212 19.27 6.81 -10.73
CA ASN A 212 18.20 6.72 -11.72
C ASN A 212 16.94 7.51 -11.36
N VAL A 213 16.88 8.16 -10.19
CA VAL A 213 15.88 9.22 -10.03
C VAL A 213 16.37 10.39 -10.85
N PRO A 214 15.62 10.83 -11.86
CA PRO A 214 16.05 11.93 -12.74
C PRO A 214 16.41 13.19 -11.95
N ALA A 215 17.43 13.89 -12.39
CA ALA A 215 17.89 15.13 -11.72
C ALA A 215 16.75 16.13 -11.58
N VAL A 216 15.88 16.24 -12.57
CA VAL A 216 14.70 17.13 -12.55
C VAL A 216 13.77 16.83 -11.37
N ILE A 217 13.55 15.56 -11.05
CA ILE A 217 12.72 15.15 -9.91
C ILE A 217 13.40 15.54 -8.59
N LEU A 218 14.72 15.35 -8.49
CA LEU A 218 15.49 15.73 -7.31
C LEU A 218 15.49 17.25 -7.08
N GLU A 219 15.65 18.01 -8.15
CA GLU A 219 15.59 19.50 -8.13
C GLU A 219 14.21 19.98 -7.67
N GLU A 220 13.13 19.39 -8.21
CA GLU A 220 11.75 19.72 -7.84
C GLU A 220 11.46 19.43 -6.37
N LEU A 221 11.99 18.33 -5.85
CA LEU A 221 11.86 17.95 -4.45
C LEU A 221 12.87 18.64 -3.52
N ALA A 222 13.79 19.42 -4.06
CA ALA A 222 14.92 20.04 -3.34
C ALA A 222 15.74 18.99 -2.56
N LEU A 223 16.00 17.85 -3.17
CA LEU A 223 16.76 16.72 -2.60
C LEU A 223 18.02 16.45 -3.43
N ASP A 224 19.00 15.85 -2.79
CA ASP A 224 20.20 15.29 -3.44
C ASP A 224 20.26 13.76 -3.29
N GLN A 225 21.20 13.15 -4.00
CA GLN A 225 21.40 11.70 -3.94
C GLN A 225 21.78 11.19 -2.53
N GLY A 226 22.51 12.02 -1.76
CA GLY A 226 22.88 11.69 -0.39
C GLY A 226 21.67 11.66 0.54
N ALA A 227 20.72 12.56 0.33
CA ALA A 227 19.44 12.57 1.04
C ALA A 227 18.63 11.32 0.74
N LEU A 228 18.54 10.91 -0.54
CA LEU A 228 17.83 9.67 -0.91
C LEU A 228 18.45 8.43 -0.26
N GLN A 229 19.78 8.34 -0.17
CA GLN A 229 20.44 7.22 0.50
C GLN A 229 20.10 7.15 1.99
N LYS A 230 20.05 8.30 2.68
CA LYS A 230 19.66 8.38 4.09
C LYS A 230 18.21 7.99 4.28
N ILE A 231 17.33 8.45 3.39
CA ILE A 231 15.90 8.08 3.40
C ILE A 231 15.73 6.58 3.17
N ALA A 232 16.47 5.98 2.22
CA ALA A 232 16.42 4.53 2.00
C ALA A 232 16.81 3.72 3.24
N ALA A 233 17.83 4.17 3.97
CA ALA A 233 18.24 3.54 5.23
C ALA A 233 17.14 3.66 6.31
N GLU A 234 16.51 4.82 6.43
CA GLU A 234 15.39 5.06 7.36
C GLU A 234 14.18 4.21 7.02
N VAL A 235 13.77 4.15 5.73
CA VAL A 235 12.68 3.29 5.25
C VAL A 235 12.93 1.84 5.61
N LYS A 236 14.17 1.35 5.44
CA LYS A 236 14.54 -0.03 5.77
C LYS A 236 14.33 -0.34 7.25
N ILE A 237 14.68 0.59 8.14
CA ILE A 237 14.49 0.44 9.59
C ILE A 237 13.00 0.40 9.90
N ARG A 238 12.21 1.38 9.45
CA ARG A 238 10.76 1.43 9.71
C ARG A 238 10.02 0.22 9.13
N LEU A 239 10.42 -0.24 7.95
CA LEU A 239 9.83 -1.45 7.35
C LEU A 239 10.08 -2.69 8.20
N ALA A 240 11.26 -2.84 8.79
CA ALA A 240 11.57 -3.94 9.69
C ALA A 240 10.74 -3.87 10.99
N GLU A 241 10.55 -2.68 11.54
CA GLU A 241 9.69 -2.45 12.72
C GLU A 241 8.23 -2.85 12.43
N VAL A 242 7.67 -2.41 11.31
CA VAL A 242 6.30 -2.78 10.88
C VAL A 242 6.17 -4.29 10.69
N SER A 243 7.16 -4.94 10.07
CA SER A 243 7.15 -6.40 9.87
C SER A 243 7.15 -7.14 11.20
N SER A 244 7.98 -6.72 12.17
CA SER A 244 8.05 -7.34 13.49
C SER A 244 6.75 -7.21 14.29
N LEU A 245 6.06 -6.08 14.18
CA LEU A 245 4.76 -5.85 14.81
C LEU A 245 3.66 -6.75 14.23
N LEU A 246 3.71 -7.03 12.93
CA LEU A 246 2.75 -7.93 12.27
C LEU A 246 2.98 -9.38 12.69
N GLU A 247 4.22 -9.85 12.74
CA GLU A 247 4.57 -11.21 13.18
C GLU A 247 4.16 -11.46 14.64
N SER A 248 4.41 -10.51 15.53
CA SER A 248 4.03 -10.60 16.94
C SER A 248 2.50 -10.64 17.15
N SER A 249 1.74 -10.03 16.25
CA SER A 249 0.27 -10.04 16.29
C SER A 249 -0.34 -11.35 15.81
N ASP A 250 0.34 -12.09 14.93
CA ASP A 250 -0.11 -13.40 14.42
C ASP A 250 0.23 -14.54 15.38
N GLU A 251 1.32 -14.46 16.13
CA GLU A 251 1.64 -15.44 17.17
C GLU A 251 0.62 -15.43 18.33
N SER A 252 0.04 -14.27 18.62
CA SER A 252 -1.01 -14.15 19.63
C SER A 252 -2.36 -14.76 19.22
N LYS A 253 -2.52 -15.09 17.92
CA LYS A 253 -3.72 -15.72 17.35
C LYS A 253 -3.62 -17.24 17.19
N LYS A 254 -2.48 -17.88 17.45
CA LYS A 254 -2.40 -19.35 17.48
C LYS A 254 -3.10 -19.87 18.73
N PRO A 255 -4.24 -20.60 18.64
CA PRO A 255 -4.85 -21.21 19.79
C PRO A 255 -3.86 -22.22 20.37
N ALA A 256 -3.74 -22.24 21.69
CA ALA A 256 -2.94 -23.19 22.45
C ALA A 256 -3.44 -24.62 22.18
N GLN A 257 -2.96 -25.24 21.12
CA GLN A 257 -3.10 -26.67 20.84
C GLN A 257 -1.87 -27.41 21.37
N ALA A 258 -1.73 -27.42 22.69
CA ALA A 258 -0.83 -28.35 23.34
C ALA A 258 -1.24 -28.50 24.80
N ALA A 259 -2.23 -29.36 25.09
CA ALA A 259 -2.30 -30.16 26.33
C ALA A 259 -3.64 -30.89 26.44
N GLN A 260 -3.84 -31.96 25.68
CA GLN A 260 -4.70 -33.06 26.10
C GLN A 260 -4.07 -34.38 25.71
N ARG A 261 -2.98 -34.74 26.39
CA ARG A 261 -2.59 -36.13 26.57
C ARG A 261 -3.35 -36.66 27.79
N PHE A 262 -4.47 -37.29 27.55
CA PHE A 262 -5.09 -38.13 28.57
C PHE A 262 -4.27 -39.45 28.72
N PRO A 263 -3.89 -39.85 29.95
CA PRO A 263 -3.31 -41.13 30.19
C PRO A 263 -4.42 -42.20 30.11
N LYS A 264 -4.24 -43.23 29.26
CA LYS A 264 -5.03 -44.43 29.30
C LYS A 264 -4.80 -45.15 30.64
N LYS A 265 -5.82 -45.23 31.47
CA LYS A 265 -5.87 -46.19 32.59
C LYS A 265 -6.07 -47.59 32.08
N LYS A 266 -5.27 -48.51 32.65
CA LYS A 266 -5.42 -49.96 32.53
C LYS A 266 -6.75 -50.43 33.08
#